data_cc9efa00f7b8b3ecdf51e790e67c430f
#
_entry.id   cc9efa00f7b8b3ecdf51e790e67c430f
#
_cell.length_a   1.000
_cell.length_b   1.000
_cell.length_c   1.000
_cell.angle_alpha   90.00
_cell.angle_beta   90.00
_cell.angle_gamma   90.00
#
_symmetry.space_group_name_H-M   'P 1'
#
loop_
_entity.id
_entity.type
_entity.pdbx_description
1 polymer ?
#
loop_
_entity_poly.entity_id
_entity_poly.type
_entity_poly.pdbx_seq_one_letter_code
_entity_poly.pdbx_strand_id
1 'polypeptide(L)'
;GSCVGICLLDNNRKIGGLAHIMLPNSKEAANASVNLRRYADTGISELISQMQKKGAVLASITAKIAGGAQMFQTKCTSFNIGQRNVEAVKKVLAAYRIRILAEDTGLNYGRTVFFNVETGVMQVKSVTQGIKNL
;
A
#
# COMPACT_ATOMS: atom_id res chain seq x y z
N GLY A 1 1.99 -11.62 -4.18
CA GLY A 1 2.34 -11.09 -5.44
C GLY A 1 1.64 -9.81 -5.84
N SER A 2 0.35 -9.86 -6.19
CA SER A 2 -0.39 -8.69 -6.70
C SER A 2 -0.78 -7.68 -5.64
N CYS A 3 -0.72 -8.04 -4.37
CA CYS A 3 -1.06 -7.15 -3.27
C CYS A 3 -0.06 -6.02 -3.12
N VAL A 4 -0.50 -4.91 -2.52
CA VAL A 4 0.35 -3.75 -2.25
C VAL A 4 0.35 -3.47 -0.76
N GLY A 5 1.55 -3.39 -0.18
CA GLY A 5 1.74 -2.91 1.18
C GLY A 5 1.95 -1.40 1.17
N ILE A 6 1.21 -0.70 2.02
CA ILE A 6 1.31 0.74 2.14
C ILE A 6 1.70 1.08 3.58
N CYS A 7 2.85 1.73 3.74
CA CYS A 7 3.30 2.25 5.02
C CYS A 7 3.03 3.74 5.07
N LEU A 8 2.24 4.18 6.05
CA LEU A 8 1.97 5.58 6.30
C LEU A 8 2.64 6.00 7.59
N LEU A 9 3.22 7.20 7.62
CA LEU A 9 3.93 7.72 8.79
C LEU A 9 3.73 9.22 8.94
N ASP A 10 3.28 9.62 10.13
CA ASP A 10 3.45 10.99 10.64
C ASP A 10 4.76 11.00 11.41
N ASN A 11 5.84 11.43 10.75
CA ASN A 11 7.19 11.37 11.33
C ASN A 11 7.38 12.33 12.52
N ASN A 12 6.62 13.41 12.56
CA ASN A 12 6.70 14.38 13.65
C ASN A 12 6.20 13.80 14.97
N ARG A 13 5.22 12.91 14.90
CA ARG A 13 4.57 12.32 16.06
C ARG A 13 4.90 10.84 16.25
N LYS A 14 5.65 10.25 15.30
CA LYS A 14 5.99 8.82 15.30
C LYS A 14 4.75 7.94 15.38
N ILE A 15 3.74 8.29 14.60
CA ILE A 15 2.52 7.51 14.46
C ILE A 15 2.48 6.98 13.03
N GLY A 16 2.43 5.68 12.90
CA GLY A 16 2.42 5.04 11.59
C GLY A 16 1.63 3.75 11.57
N GLY A 17 1.49 3.20 10.38
CA GLY A 17 0.80 1.95 10.20
C GLY A 17 1.01 1.37 8.81
N LEU A 18 0.53 0.16 8.65
CA LEU A 18 0.65 -0.62 7.43
C LEU A 18 -0.73 -1.10 6.99
N ALA A 19 -1.04 -0.88 5.72
CA ALA A 19 -2.21 -1.46 5.09
C ALA A 19 -1.77 -2.47 4.03
N HIS A 20 -2.52 -3.56 3.91
CA HIS A 20 -2.27 -4.62 2.93
C HIS A 20 -3.45 -4.66 1.96
N ILE A 21 -3.26 -4.11 0.78
CA ILE A 21 -4.31 -3.95 -0.21
C ILE A 21 -4.26 -5.11 -1.20
N MET A 22 -5.40 -5.76 -1.39
CA MET A 22 -5.54 -6.92 -2.27
C MET A 22 -6.29 -6.61 -3.56
N LEU A 23 -7.17 -5.60 -3.53
CA LEU A 23 -8.06 -5.25 -4.62
C LEU A 23 -8.13 -3.72 -4.77
N PRO A 24 -8.34 -3.23 -6.00
CA PRO A 24 -8.23 -1.79 -6.24
C PRO A 24 -9.41 -0.96 -5.72
N ASN A 25 -10.64 -1.46 -5.81
CA ASN A 25 -11.81 -0.60 -5.58
C ASN A 25 -12.95 -1.39 -4.94
N SER A 26 -13.46 -0.89 -3.79
CA SER A 26 -14.58 -1.50 -3.09
C SER A 26 -15.90 -1.41 -3.87
N LYS A 27 -16.05 -0.43 -4.74
CA LYS A 27 -17.25 -0.25 -5.56
C LYS A 27 -17.44 -1.35 -6.60
N GLU A 28 -16.36 -2.04 -6.97
CA GLU A 28 -16.40 -3.16 -7.90
C GLU A 28 -16.75 -4.48 -7.22
N ALA A 29 -16.82 -4.50 -5.88
CA ALA A 29 -17.10 -5.71 -5.13
C ALA A 29 -18.57 -6.09 -5.21
N ALA A 30 -18.86 -7.37 -5.50
CA ALA A 30 -20.20 -7.91 -5.52
C ALA A 30 -20.85 -7.93 -4.12
N ASN A 31 -20.03 -7.87 -3.07
CA ASN A 31 -20.49 -7.90 -1.69
C ASN A 31 -19.65 -6.95 -0.84
N ALA A 32 -20.10 -5.69 -0.74
CA ALA A 32 -19.40 -4.62 -0.05
C ALA A 32 -19.35 -4.78 1.48
N SER A 33 -20.04 -5.76 2.05
CA SER A 33 -19.99 -6.03 3.49
C SER A 33 -18.75 -6.83 3.90
N VAL A 34 -17.97 -7.31 2.94
CA VAL A 34 -16.75 -8.07 3.18
C VAL A 34 -15.62 -7.10 3.45
N ASN A 35 -14.74 -7.44 4.35
CA ASN A 35 -13.56 -6.74 4.84
C ASN A 35 -13.07 -5.55 3.99
N LEU A 36 -13.49 -4.34 4.34
CA LEU A 36 -13.16 -3.10 3.63
C LEU A 36 -11.66 -2.78 3.61
N ARG A 37 -10.87 -3.40 4.47
CA ARG A 37 -9.42 -3.19 4.54
C ARG A 37 -8.66 -3.79 3.35
N ARG A 38 -9.31 -4.62 2.54
CA ARG A 38 -8.74 -5.23 1.34
C ARG A 38 -8.60 -4.30 0.16
N TYR A 39 -9.42 -3.24 0.12
CA TYR A 39 -9.54 -2.37 -1.04
C TYR A 39 -8.70 -1.11 -0.85
N ALA A 40 -8.10 -0.62 -1.94
CA ALA A 40 -7.25 0.56 -1.87
C ALA A 40 -7.99 1.77 -1.29
N ASP A 41 -9.20 2.04 -1.77
CA ASP A 41 -9.99 3.19 -1.32
C ASP A 41 -10.35 3.10 0.16
N THR A 42 -10.94 2.01 0.59
CA THR A 42 -11.43 1.85 1.97
C THR A 42 -10.33 1.47 2.96
N GLY A 43 -9.34 0.71 2.52
CA GLY A 43 -8.22 0.29 3.38
C GLY A 43 -7.32 1.45 3.77
N ILE A 44 -6.97 2.31 2.83
CA ILE A 44 -6.17 3.50 3.10
C ILE A 44 -6.96 4.48 3.97
N SER A 45 -8.24 4.69 3.66
CA SER A 45 -9.11 5.55 4.45
C SER A 45 -9.20 5.10 5.91
N GLU A 46 -9.36 3.80 6.13
CA GLU A 46 -9.41 3.21 7.48
C GLU A 46 -8.10 3.41 8.23
N LEU A 47 -6.97 3.19 7.56
CA LEU A 47 -5.65 3.39 8.19
C LEU A 47 -5.46 4.85 8.60
N ILE A 48 -5.78 5.79 7.73
CA ILE A 48 -5.68 7.22 8.04
C ILE A 48 -6.56 7.57 9.23
N SER A 49 -7.81 7.08 9.24
CA SER A 49 -8.74 7.32 10.33
C SER A 49 -8.19 6.83 11.68
N GLN A 50 -7.62 5.64 11.71
CA GLN A 50 -7.04 5.09 12.93
C GLN A 50 -5.80 5.87 13.38
N MET A 51 -4.98 6.30 12.44
CA MET A 51 -3.81 7.14 12.76
C MET A 51 -4.24 8.48 13.35
N GLN A 52 -5.28 9.11 12.77
CA GLN A 52 -5.82 10.36 13.28
C GLN A 52 -6.38 10.22 14.69
N LYS A 53 -7.03 9.10 15.00
CA LYS A 53 -7.53 8.82 16.36
C LYS A 53 -6.40 8.73 17.38
N LYS A 54 -5.20 8.37 16.94
CA LYS A 54 -4.01 8.32 17.79
C LYS A 54 -3.25 9.65 17.84
N GLY A 55 -3.71 10.65 17.14
CA GLY A 55 -3.12 11.98 17.13
C GLY A 55 -2.34 12.37 15.89
N ALA A 56 -2.30 11.52 14.87
CA ALA A 56 -1.61 11.88 13.63
C ALA A 56 -2.32 13.04 12.91
N VAL A 57 -1.54 13.86 12.24
CA VAL A 57 -2.04 14.98 11.43
C VAL A 57 -1.87 14.62 9.96
N LEU A 58 -2.95 14.69 9.20
CA LEU A 58 -2.97 14.27 7.79
C LEU A 58 -1.89 15.01 6.97
N ALA A 59 -1.71 16.30 7.19
CA ALA A 59 -0.71 17.10 6.46
C ALA A 59 0.72 16.63 6.70
N SER A 60 0.97 15.89 7.78
CA SER A 60 2.30 15.36 8.13
C SER A 60 2.52 13.92 7.69
N ILE A 61 1.50 13.27 7.13
CA ILE A 61 1.59 11.86 6.73
C ILE A 61 2.28 11.74 5.38
N THR A 62 3.25 10.83 5.31
CA THR A 62 3.91 10.42 4.06
C THR A 62 3.76 8.92 3.86
N ALA A 63 4.03 8.44 2.66
CA ALA A 63 3.80 7.04 2.30
C ALA A 63 5.03 6.39 1.68
N LYS A 64 5.17 5.09 1.90
CA LYS A 64 6.06 4.21 1.14
C LYS A 64 5.24 2.99 0.74
N ILE A 65 5.42 2.51 -0.49
CA ILE A 65 4.61 1.41 -1.01
C ILE A 65 5.50 0.34 -1.64
N ALA A 66 5.04 -0.91 -1.55
CA ALA A 66 5.72 -2.04 -2.17
C ALA A 66 4.70 -3.12 -2.58
N GLY A 67 4.99 -3.81 -3.65
CA GLY A 67 4.15 -4.90 -4.14
C GLY A 67 3.59 -4.65 -5.52
N GLY A 68 2.41 -5.18 -5.78
CA GLY A 68 1.75 -5.02 -7.07
C GLY A 68 2.43 -5.80 -8.19
N ALA A 69 3.03 -6.94 -7.88
CA ALA A 69 3.68 -7.79 -8.87
C ALA A 69 2.68 -8.52 -9.77
N GLN A 70 3.10 -8.84 -10.97
CA GLN A 70 2.40 -9.75 -11.84
C GLN A 70 3.23 -11.02 -11.96
N MET A 71 2.87 -12.02 -11.15
CA MET A 71 3.66 -13.26 -11.04
C MET A 71 3.37 -14.25 -12.17
N PHE A 72 2.21 -14.12 -12.82
CA PHE A 72 1.83 -15.00 -13.90
C PHE A 72 1.61 -14.20 -15.17
N GLN A 73 2.35 -14.56 -16.23
CA GLN A 73 2.08 -14.02 -17.55
C GLN A 73 0.84 -14.72 -18.11
N THR A 74 -0.28 -14.02 -18.08
CA THR A 74 -1.48 -14.49 -18.76
C THR A 74 -1.57 -13.77 -20.11
N LYS A 75 -2.02 -14.50 -21.14
CA LYS A 75 -2.30 -13.91 -22.45
C LYS A 75 -3.45 -12.89 -22.40
N CYS A 76 -4.11 -12.79 -21.26
CA CYS A 76 -5.24 -11.90 -21.04
C CYS A 76 -4.76 -10.66 -20.32
N THR A 77 -4.46 -9.61 -21.07
CA THR A 77 -3.94 -8.33 -20.55
C THR A 77 -4.94 -7.59 -19.66
N SER A 78 -6.22 -8.03 -19.65
CA SER A 78 -7.27 -7.40 -18.83
C SER A 78 -7.19 -7.71 -17.35
N PHE A 79 -6.31 -8.62 -16.91
CA PHE A 79 -6.21 -9.06 -15.52
C PHE A 79 -4.90 -8.70 -14.84
N ASN A 80 -4.35 -7.53 -15.14
CA ASN A 80 -3.15 -7.07 -14.44
C ASN A 80 -3.54 -6.46 -13.08
N ILE A 81 -3.90 -7.35 -12.13
CA ILE A 81 -4.34 -6.94 -10.80
C ILE A 81 -3.25 -6.19 -10.05
N GLY A 82 -1.99 -6.62 -10.18
CA GLY A 82 -0.88 -5.93 -9.54
C GLY A 82 -0.78 -4.47 -9.95
N GLN A 83 -0.79 -4.21 -11.24
CA GLN A 83 -0.75 -2.86 -11.78
C GLN A 83 -1.98 -2.05 -11.37
N ARG A 84 -3.17 -2.65 -11.44
CA ARG A 84 -4.41 -1.98 -11.04
C ARG A 84 -4.39 -1.61 -9.55
N ASN A 85 -3.84 -2.48 -8.71
CA ASN A 85 -3.69 -2.19 -7.28
C ASN A 85 -2.75 -1.01 -7.05
N VAL A 86 -1.60 -0.98 -7.72
CA VAL A 86 -0.64 0.13 -7.61
C VAL A 86 -1.27 1.44 -8.06
N GLU A 87 -1.94 1.44 -9.20
CA GLU A 87 -2.60 2.64 -9.73
C GLU A 87 -3.68 3.15 -8.79
N ALA A 88 -4.49 2.24 -8.24
CA ALA A 88 -5.54 2.59 -7.29
C ALA A 88 -4.97 3.18 -6.01
N VAL A 89 -3.92 2.59 -5.47
CA VAL A 89 -3.23 3.09 -4.28
C VAL A 89 -2.69 4.49 -4.52
N LYS A 90 -2.00 4.72 -5.64
CA LYS A 90 -1.45 6.03 -5.99
C LYS A 90 -2.55 7.07 -6.14
N LYS A 91 -3.66 6.70 -6.75
CA LYS A 91 -4.82 7.59 -6.92
C LYS A 91 -5.43 7.99 -5.59
N VAL A 92 -5.62 7.05 -4.68
CA VAL A 92 -6.18 7.33 -3.36
C VAL A 92 -5.23 8.21 -2.54
N LEU A 93 -3.94 7.89 -2.54
CA LEU A 93 -2.95 8.71 -1.82
C LEU A 93 -2.89 10.13 -2.38
N ALA A 94 -2.97 10.30 -3.70
CA ALA A 94 -3.02 11.62 -4.32
C ALA A 94 -4.27 12.41 -3.91
N ALA A 95 -5.42 11.74 -3.78
CA ALA A 95 -6.66 12.38 -3.32
C ALA A 95 -6.53 12.91 -1.89
N TYR A 96 -5.78 12.22 -1.04
CA TYR A 96 -5.47 12.70 0.31
C TYR A 96 -4.29 13.66 0.36
N ARG A 97 -3.63 13.93 -0.77
CA ARG A 97 -2.42 14.75 -0.88
C ARG A 97 -1.26 14.18 -0.05
N ILE A 98 -1.19 12.86 0.02
CA ILE A 98 -0.11 12.15 0.70
C ILE A 98 1.00 11.87 -0.31
N ARG A 99 2.22 12.34 0.00
CA ARG A 99 3.40 12.13 -0.86
C ARG A 99 3.94 10.71 -0.68
N ILE A 100 4.22 10.05 -1.79
CA ILE A 100 4.95 8.77 -1.82
C ILE A 100 6.44 9.09 -1.84
N LEU A 101 7.15 8.76 -0.77
CA LEU A 101 8.58 9.02 -0.64
C LEU A 101 9.44 8.00 -1.35
N ALA A 102 8.99 6.75 -1.39
CA ALA A 102 9.71 5.65 -2.02
C ALA A 102 8.76 4.53 -2.39
N GLU A 103 9.12 3.75 -3.39
CA GLU A 103 8.31 2.60 -3.81
C GLU A 103 9.18 1.49 -4.40
N ASP A 104 8.74 0.25 -4.20
CA ASP A 104 9.27 -0.93 -4.87
C ASP A 104 8.09 -1.75 -5.38
N THR A 105 7.61 -1.41 -6.58
CA THR A 105 6.35 -1.92 -7.12
C THR A 105 6.52 -2.57 -8.48
N GLY A 106 5.51 -3.36 -8.85
CA GLY A 106 5.45 -4.01 -10.14
C GLY A 106 6.35 -5.25 -10.24
N LEU A 107 6.88 -5.46 -11.44
CA LEU A 107 7.73 -6.59 -11.74
C LEU A 107 7.02 -7.94 -11.51
N ASN A 108 7.76 -8.99 -11.17
CA ASN A 108 7.23 -10.36 -11.18
C ASN A 108 7.60 -11.19 -9.95
N TYR A 109 7.93 -10.55 -8.84
CA TYR A 109 8.30 -11.27 -7.62
C TYR A 109 7.51 -10.82 -6.41
N GLY A 110 7.27 -11.76 -5.50
CA GLY A 110 6.64 -11.48 -4.22
C GLY A 110 7.57 -10.76 -3.26
N ARG A 111 6.99 -10.04 -2.32
CA ARG A 111 7.73 -9.24 -1.35
C ARG A 111 7.16 -9.42 0.05
N THR A 112 8.03 -9.39 1.05
CA THR A 112 7.66 -9.31 2.45
C THR A 112 8.12 -7.95 2.98
N VAL A 113 7.25 -7.25 3.69
CA VAL A 113 7.49 -5.88 4.11
C VAL A 113 7.55 -5.79 5.63
N PHE A 114 8.55 -5.07 6.14
CA PHE A 114 8.67 -4.71 7.54
C PHE A 114 8.79 -3.19 7.64
N PHE A 115 7.98 -2.56 8.49
CA PHE A 115 7.99 -1.11 8.64
C PHE A 115 8.41 -0.72 10.04
N ASN A 116 9.44 0.12 10.15
CA ASN A 116 9.93 0.67 11.41
C ASN A 116 9.44 2.11 11.56
N VAL A 117 8.53 2.35 12.48
CA VAL A 117 7.94 3.68 12.70
C VAL A 117 8.96 4.66 13.27
N GLU A 118 9.91 4.19 14.07
CA GLU A 118 10.96 5.03 14.65
C GLU A 118 11.88 5.63 13.59
N THR A 119 12.35 4.79 12.66
CA THR A 119 13.29 5.21 11.62
C THR A 119 12.60 5.66 10.33
N GLY A 120 11.35 5.26 10.13
CA GLY A 120 10.64 5.48 8.87
C GLY A 120 11.06 4.54 7.76
N VAL A 121 11.90 3.56 8.04
CA VAL A 121 12.40 2.63 7.02
C VAL A 121 11.38 1.54 6.74
N MET A 122 11.07 1.35 5.47
CA MET A 122 10.31 0.22 4.95
C MET A 122 11.29 -0.79 4.38
N GLN A 123 11.46 -1.91 5.07
CA GLN A 123 12.33 -2.99 4.58
C GLN A 123 11.52 -3.92 3.70
N VAL A 124 12.00 -4.14 2.48
CA VAL A 124 11.36 -5.00 1.51
C VAL A 124 12.26 -6.19 1.23
N LYS A 125 11.77 -7.38 1.52
CA LYS A 125 12.50 -8.64 1.27
C LYS A 125 11.87 -9.41 0.13
N SER A 126 12.69 -9.92 -0.77
CA SER A 126 12.25 -10.86 -1.79
C SER A 126 13.25 -12.00 -1.94
N VAL A 127 12.76 -13.15 -2.41
CA VAL A 127 13.62 -14.33 -2.63
C VAL A 127 14.63 -14.06 -3.73
N THR A 128 14.24 -13.32 -4.77
CA THR A 128 15.09 -13.12 -5.96
C THR A 128 15.92 -11.84 -5.92
N GLN A 129 15.47 -10.80 -5.20
CA GLN A 129 16.11 -9.49 -5.21
C GLN A 129 16.79 -9.13 -3.88
N GLY A 130 16.71 -10.00 -2.89
CA GLY A 130 17.29 -9.79 -1.58
C GLY A 130 16.51 -8.76 -0.75
N ILE A 131 17.23 -7.92 -0.02
CA ILE A 131 16.66 -6.96 0.92
C ILE A 131 16.92 -5.55 0.42
N LYS A 132 15.86 -4.72 0.41
CA LYS A 132 15.93 -3.28 0.12
C LYS A 132 15.37 -2.51 1.28
N ASN A 133 16.01 -1.40 1.61
CA ASN A 133 15.52 -0.47 2.65
C ASN A 133 15.09 0.83 1.96
N LEU A 134 13.79 1.11 2.03
CA LEU A 134 13.21 2.32 1.45
C LEU A 134 13.06 3.43 2.47
#